data_0d6ddf7b64a84405734f779171edb2f5
#
_entry.id   0d6ddf7b64a84405734f779171edb2f5
#
_cell.length_a   1.000
_cell.length_b   1.000
_cell.length_c   1.000
_cell.angle_alpha   90.00
_cell.angle_beta   90.00
_cell.angle_gamma   90.00
#
_symmetry.space_group_name_H-M   'P 1'
#
loop_
_entity.id
_entity.type
_entity.pdbx_description
1 polymer ?
#
loop_
_entity_poly.entity_id
_entity_poly.type
_entity_poly.pdbx_seq_one_letter_code
_entity_poly.pdbx_strand_id
1 'polypeptide(L)'
;AIKINNITEDQIKPEVLKVLPVDFIKKEKIIPYDLERGTLKLAIADPSKINFSSKIKNFTKKNVVFSVTTFSNIEKLAELKIWNIASETSAPKPKVKSSDAPPKGEINIVEFVDQIFQQSLKDGTSDIHIEVFKDDVAQIRFRNDGIMKIQERLSKTVSQHYIPVVTRLKIMAGCDISESRLPQDGAITVKDQSNGGIDVDVRFNIVPTKFGERIVMRLLRSSNVLGLDKIGIPSVELAK
;
A
#
# COMPACT_ATOMS: atom_id res chain seq x y z
N ALA A 1 8.07 12.27 -31.14
CA ALA A 1 8.88 11.20 -31.76
C ALA A 1 9.59 10.43 -30.63
N ILE A 2 9.41 9.12 -30.57
CA ILE A 2 10.09 8.25 -29.61
C ILE A 2 11.51 8.06 -30.15
N LYS A 3 12.50 8.48 -29.36
CA LYS A 3 13.91 8.27 -29.77
C LYS A 3 14.36 6.89 -29.26
N ILE A 4 14.92 6.09 -30.14
CA ILE A 4 15.63 4.85 -29.75
C ILE A 4 17.03 5.28 -29.35
N ASN A 5 17.35 5.14 -28.07
CA ASN A 5 18.67 5.49 -27.54
C ASN A 5 19.26 4.26 -26.82
N ASN A 6 20.51 3.96 -27.18
CA ASN A 6 21.29 3.00 -26.43
C ASN A 6 21.80 3.70 -25.16
N ILE A 7 21.12 3.47 -24.04
CA ILE A 7 21.45 4.09 -22.76
C ILE A 7 22.59 3.29 -22.14
N THR A 8 23.71 3.97 -21.90
CA THR A 8 24.90 3.39 -21.26
C THR A 8 24.83 3.59 -19.74
N GLU A 9 25.57 2.76 -19.04
CA GLU A 9 25.63 2.77 -17.56
C GLU A 9 26.04 4.13 -16.98
N ASP A 10 26.98 4.82 -17.66
CA ASP A 10 27.49 6.12 -17.22
C ASP A 10 26.44 7.25 -17.29
N GLN A 11 25.38 7.06 -18.06
CA GLN A 11 24.28 8.03 -18.17
C GLN A 11 23.27 7.94 -17.03
N ILE A 12 23.34 6.89 -16.22
CA ILE A 12 22.42 6.69 -15.09
C ILE A 12 22.98 7.36 -13.84
N LYS A 13 22.35 8.43 -13.42
CA LYS A 13 22.71 9.11 -12.16
C LYS A 13 22.10 8.35 -10.98
N PRO A 14 22.88 7.93 -9.97
CA PRO A 14 22.37 7.17 -8.80
C PRO A 14 21.24 7.89 -8.06
N GLU A 15 21.27 9.22 -8.05
CA GLU A 15 20.25 10.05 -7.41
C GLU A 15 18.89 9.95 -8.11
N VAL A 16 18.88 9.72 -9.42
CA VAL A 16 17.65 9.63 -10.21
C VAL A 16 16.96 8.29 -10.02
N LEU A 17 17.71 7.22 -9.72
CA LEU A 17 17.15 5.91 -9.39
C LEU A 17 16.30 5.93 -8.11
N LYS A 18 16.60 6.84 -7.18
CA LYS A 18 15.83 7.01 -5.93
C LYS A 18 14.48 7.73 -6.13
N VAL A 19 14.21 8.29 -7.30
CA VAL A 19 12.96 9.00 -7.61
C VAL A 19 11.77 8.04 -7.76
N LEU A 20 12.04 6.79 -8.13
CA LEU A 20 11.02 5.74 -8.23
C LEU A 20 11.34 4.59 -7.27
N PRO A 21 10.32 3.92 -6.70
CA PRO A 21 10.54 2.74 -5.88
C PRO A 21 11.29 1.65 -6.64
N VAL A 22 12.27 1.01 -6.00
CA VAL A 22 13.10 -0.04 -6.61
C VAL A 22 12.23 -1.21 -7.09
N ASP A 23 11.21 -1.58 -6.33
CA ASP A 23 10.28 -2.65 -6.71
C ASP A 23 9.47 -2.30 -7.97
N PHE A 24 9.08 -1.02 -8.13
CA PHE A 24 8.42 -0.55 -9.35
C PHE A 24 9.36 -0.62 -10.55
N ILE A 25 10.62 -0.19 -10.40
CA ILE A 25 11.64 -0.25 -11.46
C ILE A 25 11.86 -1.70 -11.91
N LYS A 26 11.98 -2.64 -10.96
CA LYS A 26 12.18 -4.07 -11.23
C LYS A 26 10.96 -4.71 -11.90
N LYS A 27 9.76 -4.46 -11.35
CA LYS A 27 8.50 -5.06 -11.83
C LYS A 27 8.14 -4.56 -13.22
N GLU A 28 8.18 -3.25 -13.42
CA GLU A 28 7.73 -2.64 -14.67
C GLU A 28 8.85 -2.51 -15.72
N LYS A 29 10.10 -2.76 -15.34
CA LYS A 29 11.29 -2.62 -16.19
C LYS A 29 11.37 -1.22 -16.81
N ILE A 30 11.08 -0.20 -15.99
CA ILE A 30 11.15 1.22 -16.33
C ILE A 30 12.29 1.84 -15.51
N ILE A 31 13.38 2.24 -16.15
CA ILE A 31 14.58 2.72 -15.46
C ILE A 31 14.68 4.25 -15.61
N PRO A 32 14.62 5.01 -14.50
CA PRO A 32 14.95 6.43 -14.53
C PRO A 32 16.46 6.61 -14.67
N TYR A 33 16.88 7.37 -15.71
CA TYR A 33 18.30 7.55 -15.98
C TYR A 33 18.79 8.98 -15.87
N ASP A 34 17.92 9.98 -16.07
CA ASP A 34 18.29 11.38 -15.99
C ASP A 34 17.13 12.26 -15.52
N LEU A 35 17.47 13.37 -14.85
CA LEU A 35 16.52 14.39 -14.41
C LEU A 35 17.06 15.77 -14.84
N GLU A 36 16.41 16.37 -15.82
CA GLU A 36 16.84 17.65 -16.37
C GLU A 36 15.67 18.65 -16.37
N ARG A 37 15.88 19.83 -15.77
CA ARG A 37 14.90 20.92 -15.71
C ARG A 37 13.48 20.50 -15.30
N GLY A 38 13.38 19.60 -14.30
CA GLY A 38 12.08 19.10 -13.82
C GLY A 38 11.44 18.02 -14.70
N THR A 39 12.15 17.53 -15.74
CA THR A 39 11.72 16.44 -16.60
C THR A 39 12.49 15.17 -16.28
N LEU A 40 11.78 14.12 -15.88
CA LEU A 40 12.32 12.79 -15.60
C LEU A 40 12.41 11.99 -16.90
N LYS A 41 13.62 11.56 -17.25
CA LYS A 41 13.85 10.72 -18.42
C LYS A 41 13.86 9.25 -18.01
N LEU A 42 13.05 8.44 -18.67
CA LEU A 42 12.82 7.04 -18.38
C LEU A 42 13.21 6.17 -19.56
N ALA A 43 13.94 5.09 -19.29
CA ALA A 43 14.24 4.04 -20.26
C ALA A 43 13.22 2.92 -20.17
N ILE A 44 12.69 2.48 -21.31
CA ILE A 44 11.74 1.37 -21.42
C ILE A 44 12.15 0.46 -22.58
N ALA A 45 11.88 -0.85 -22.46
CA ALA A 45 12.04 -1.78 -23.58
C ALA A 45 10.72 -1.99 -24.35
N ASP A 46 9.60 -1.87 -23.64
CA ASP A 46 8.26 -2.06 -24.20
C ASP A 46 7.55 -0.71 -24.37
N PRO A 47 7.24 -0.28 -25.60
CA PRO A 47 6.53 0.96 -25.87
C PRO A 47 5.16 1.07 -25.20
N SER A 48 4.49 -0.04 -24.87
CA SER A 48 3.21 -0.03 -24.17
C SER A 48 3.29 0.61 -22.78
N LYS A 49 4.49 0.61 -22.18
CA LYS A 49 4.77 1.22 -20.87
C LYS A 49 4.66 2.75 -20.87
N ILE A 50 4.52 3.40 -22.01
CA ILE A 50 4.24 4.84 -22.11
C ILE A 50 2.92 5.19 -21.41
N ASN A 51 1.98 4.26 -21.32
CA ASN A 51 0.72 4.42 -20.60
C ASN A 51 0.94 4.72 -19.10
N PHE A 52 2.10 4.38 -18.54
CA PHE A 52 2.46 4.76 -17.16
C PHE A 52 2.84 6.23 -16.99
N SER A 53 2.92 7.03 -18.08
CA SER A 53 3.33 8.43 -18.02
C SER A 53 2.51 9.25 -17.01
N SER A 54 1.19 9.14 -17.04
CA SER A 54 0.29 9.85 -16.14
C SER A 54 0.49 9.40 -14.69
N LYS A 55 0.66 8.10 -14.46
CA LYS A 55 0.88 7.52 -13.13
C LYS A 55 2.21 8.00 -12.53
N ILE A 56 3.29 7.95 -13.32
CA ILE A 56 4.61 8.40 -12.89
C ILE A 56 4.64 9.91 -12.68
N LYS A 57 3.98 10.69 -13.55
CA LYS A 57 3.85 12.14 -13.39
C LYS A 57 3.12 12.52 -12.11
N ASN A 58 2.03 11.83 -11.80
CA ASN A 58 1.28 12.04 -10.57
C ASN A 58 2.08 11.71 -9.32
N PHE A 59 2.85 10.62 -9.37
CA PHE A 59 3.70 10.17 -8.26
C PHE A 59 4.90 11.08 -8.03
N THR A 60 5.63 11.45 -9.11
CA THR A 60 6.88 12.21 -9.00
C THR A 60 6.69 13.73 -9.04
N LYS A 61 5.49 14.22 -9.44
CA LYS A 61 5.19 15.63 -9.72
C LYS A 61 6.09 16.25 -10.78
N LYS A 62 6.69 15.40 -11.64
CA LYS A 62 7.64 15.79 -12.69
C LYS A 62 7.09 15.47 -14.06
N ASN A 63 7.52 16.22 -15.07
CA ASN A 63 7.28 15.85 -16.46
C ASN A 63 8.05 14.58 -16.79
N VAL A 64 7.50 13.73 -17.66
CA VAL A 64 8.07 12.41 -17.98
C VAL A 64 8.32 12.32 -19.47
N VAL A 65 9.52 11.87 -19.85
CA VAL A 65 9.89 11.57 -21.22
C VAL A 65 10.45 10.15 -21.30
N PHE A 66 9.96 9.37 -22.25
CA PHE A 66 10.39 7.99 -22.44
C PHE A 66 11.40 7.88 -23.60
N SER A 67 12.42 7.07 -23.38
CA SER A 67 13.35 6.61 -24.41
C SER A 67 13.24 5.09 -24.51
N VAL A 68 13.07 4.58 -25.72
CA VAL A 68 13.02 3.13 -25.95
C VAL A 68 14.45 2.60 -26.14
N THR A 69 14.74 1.49 -25.47
CA THR A 69 16.02 0.77 -25.60
C THR A 69 15.76 -0.74 -25.72
N THR A 70 16.79 -1.54 -25.91
CA THR A 70 16.63 -3.01 -26.02
C THR A 70 16.34 -3.64 -24.67
N PHE A 71 15.64 -4.77 -24.69
CA PHE A 71 15.32 -5.54 -23.47
C PHE A 71 16.60 -5.98 -22.73
N SER A 72 17.59 -6.46 -23.49
CA SER A 72 18.90 -6.85 -22.92
C SER A 72 19.62 -5.70 -22.24
N ASN A 73 19.45 -4.47 -22.73
CA ASN A 73 20.04 -3.28 -22.12
C ASN A 73 19.34 -2.92 -20.82
N ILE A 74 18.01 -2.99 -20.78
CA ILE A 74 17.23 -2.77 -19.54
C ILE A 74 17.62 -3.79 -18.46
N GLU A 75 17.79 -5.06 -18.81
CA GLU A 75 18.20 -6.10 -17.85
C GLU A 75 19.61 -5.84 -17.29
N LYS A 76 20.58 -5.58 -18.15
CA LYS A 76 21.94 -5.21 -17.71
C LYS A 76 21.95 -4.01 -16.77
N LEU A 77 21.23 -2.96 -17.10
CA LEU A 77 21.17 -1.75 -16.29
C LEU A 77 20.44 -1.99 -14.96
N ALA A 78 19.41 -2.85 -14.96
CA ALA A 78 18.68 -3.24 -13.75
C ALA A 78 19.55 -4.08 -12.81
N GLU A 79 20.34 -5.01 -13.33
CA GLU A 79 21.22 -5.86 -12.52
C GLU A 79 22.41 -5.10 -11.94
N LEU A 80 23.07 -4.25 -12.73
CA LEU A 80 24.33 -3.62 -12.32
C LEU A 80 24.16 -2.49 -11.29
N LYS A 81 23.16 -1.62 -11.43
CA LYS A 81 22.99 -0.45 -10.54
C LYS A 81 21.87 -0.56 -9.52
N ILE A 82 20.79 -1.24 -9.87
CA ILE A 82 19.65 -1.38 -8.94
C ILE A 82 19.99 -2.39 -7.84
N TRP A 83 20.79 -3.42 -8.15
CA TRP A 83 21.27 -4.38 -7.15
C TRP A 83 22.23 -3.75 -6.14
N ASN A 84 23.14 -2.89 -6.60
CA ASN A 84 24.09 -2.20 -5.71
C ASN A 84 23.39 -1.20 -4.77
N ILE A 85 22.33 -0.53 -5.21
CA ILE A 85 21.54 0.35 -4.33
C ILE A 85 20.73 -0.47 -3.31
N ALA A 86 20.24 -1.65 -3.68
CA ALA A 86 19.56 -2.55 -2.75
C ALA A 86 20.51 -3.18 -1.72
N SER A 87 21.79 -3.38 -2.06
CA SER A 87 22.81 -3.90 -1.12
C SER A 87 23.36 -2.83 -0.17
N GLU A 88 23.36 -1.57 -0.56
CA GLU A 88 23.70 -0.47 0.33
C GLU A 88 22.58 -0.12 1.34
N THR A 89 21.34 -0.55 1.06
CA THR A 89 20.21 -0.44 2.00
C THR A 89 20.04 -1.66 2.91
N SER A 90 20.88 -2.70 2.77
CA SER A 90 20.93 -3.85 3.69
C SER A 90 21.96 -3.69 4.81
N ALA A 91 22.21 -2.47 5.29
CA ALA A 91 22.93 -2.21 6.54
C ALA A 91 21.94 -2.17 7.73
N PRO A 92 22.35 -2.45 8.95
CA PRO A 92 21.56 -3.02 10.03
C PRO A 92 20.39 -2.14 10.44
N LYS A 93 19.29 -2.80 10.86
CA LYS A 93 18.11 -2.15 11.43
C LYS A 93 18.51 -0.97 12.32
N PRO A 94 18.21 0.29 11.97
CA PRO A 94 18.43 1.38 12.89
C PRO A 94 17.51 1.14 14.09
N LYS A 95 18.10 1.08 15.26
CA LYS A 95 17.39 1.33 16.51
C LYS A 95 16.71 2.68 16.33
N VAL A 96 15.40 2.68 16.26
CA VAL A 96 14.59 3.89 16.20
C VAL A 96 14.89 4.68 17.47
N LYS A 97 15.77 5.68 17.35
CA LYS A 97 15.74 6.82 18.24
C LYS A 97 14.59 7.69 17.74
N SER A 98 13.58 7.78 18.56
CA SER A 98 12.45 8.69 18.43
C SER A 98 12.95 10.15 18.43
N SER A 99 13.22 10.70 17.25
CA SER A 99 13.31 12.15 17.03
C SER A 99 13.59 12.44 15.56
N ASP A 100 12.62 12.23 14.67
CA ASP A 100 12.47 12.98 13.43
C ASP A 100 10.98 12.93 13.08
N ALA A 101 10.28 13.93 13.60
CA ALA A 101 8.92 14.20 13.18
C ALA A 101 8.97 14.56 11.69
N PRO A 102 8.12 13.95 10.83
CA PRO A 102 8.01 14.36 9.43
C PRO A 102 7.69 15.85 9.36
N PRO A 103 8.14 16.57 8.31
CA PRO A 103 7.83 17.98 8.15
C PRO A 103 6.32 18.16 8.25
N LYS A 104 5.89 19.17 9.01
CA LYS A 104 4.47 19.47 9.26
C LYS A 104 3.72 19.55 7.92
N GLY A 105 2.92 18.50 7.62
CA GLY A 105 2.06 18.44 6.44
C GLY A 105 2.01 17.11 5.69
N GLU A 106 2.99 16.22 5.81
CA GLU A 106 2.97 14.90 5.16
C GLU A 106 2.49 13.83 6.15
N ILE A 107 1.39 13.16 5.78
CA ILE A 107 0.86 12.03 6.55
C ILE A 107 1.68 10.78 6.21
N ASN A 108 2.23 10.14 7.23
CA ASN A 108 2.80 8.81 7.09
C ASN A 108 1.68 7.78 6.89
N ILE A 109 1.52 7.31 5.66
CA ILE A 109 0.44 6.37 5.29
C ILE A 109 0.55 5.04 6.05
N VAL A 110 1.75 4.58 6.38
CA VAL A 110 1.96 3.35 7.14
C VAL A 110 1.38 3.50 8.55
N GLU A 111 1.76 4.57 9.25
CA GLU A 111 1.25 4.87 10.59
C GLU A 111 -0.26 5.14 10.58
N PHE A 112 -0.75 5.79 9.53
CA PHE A 112 -2.18 6.07 9.40
C PHE A 112 -3.01 4.78 9.22
N VAL A 113 -2.54 3.83 8.41
CA VAL A 113 -3.20 2.52 8.25
C VAL A 113 -3.14 1.72 9.56
N ASP A 114 -2.00 1.75 10.26
CA ASP A 114 -1.87 1.14 11.57
C ASP A 114 -2.84 1.79 12.59
N GLN A 115 -3.01 3.11 12.55
CA GLN A 115 -3.98 3.83 13.38
C GLN A 115 -5.42 3.38 13.11
N ILE A 116 -5.79 3.13 11.84
CA ILE A 116 -7.13 2.60 11.50
C ILE A 116 -7.35 1.26 12.19
N PHE A 117 -6.38 0.34 12.13
CA PHE A 117 -6.49 -0.96 12.80
C PHE A 117 -6.55 -0.82 14.32
N GLN A 118 -5.63 -0.06 14.93
CA GLN A 118 -5.62 0.11 16.39
C GLN A 118 -6.92 0.73 16.91
N GLN A 119 -7.45 1.75 16.21
CA GLN A 119 -8.72 2.35 16.57
C GLN A 119 -9.87 1.34 16.46
N SER A 120 -9.93 0.57 15.36
CA SER A 120 -10.97 -0.44 15.17
C SER A 120 -10.90 -1.56 16.21
N LEU A 121 -9.70 -2.00 16.58
CA LEU A 121 -9.48 -2.99 17.61
C LEU A 121 -9.93 -2.48 19.00
N LYS A 122 -9.55 -1.26 19.34
CA LYS A 122 -9.97 -0.61 20.58
C LYS A 122 -11.49 -0.45 20.68
N ASP A 123 -12.13 -0.08 19.58
CA ASP A 123 -13.59 0.17 19.52
C ASP A 123 -14.43 -1.11 19.45
N GLY A 124 -13.83 -2.29 19.44
CA GLY A 124 -14.58 -3.54 19.34
C GLY A 124 -15.19 -3.78 17.94
N THR A 125 -14.61 -3.18 16.90
CA THR A 125 -15.12 -3.26 15.53
C THR A 125 -15.02 -4.68 14.98
N SER A 126 -16.08 -5.15 14.33
CA SER A 126 -16.12 -6.43 13.60
C SER A 126 -15.71 -6.28 12.14
N ASP A 127 -16.15 -5.21 11.51
CA ASP A 127 -15.87 -4.97 10.08
C ASP A 127 -15.49 -3.51 9.83
N ILE A 128 -14.46 -3.30 8.98
CA ILE A 128 -14.02 -1.99 8.49
C ILE A 128 -14.40 -1.91 7.01
N HIS A 129 -15.09 -0.86 6.61
CA HIS A 129 -15.41 -0.58 5.22
C HIS A 129 -14.75 0.72 4.78
N ILE A 130 -14.04 0.69 3.65
CA ILE A 130 -13.52 1.88 2.97
C ILE A 130 -14.12 1.91 1.58
N GLU A 131 -14.80 3.00 1.22
CA GLU A 131 -15.51 3.12 -0.03
C GLU A 131 -15.42 4.55 -0.56
N VAL A 132 -15.22 4.69 -1.88
CA VAL A 132 -15.27 5.96 -2.58
C VAL A 132 -16.66 6.19 -3.14
N PHE A 133 -17.17 7.36 -2.92
CA PHE A 133 -18.43 7.84 -3.46
C PHE A 133 -18.19 8.85 -4.59
N LYS A 134 -19.25 9.43 -5.10
CA LYS A 134 -19.21 10.49 -6.08
C LYS A 134 -18.30 11.65 -5.58
N ASP A 135 -17.63 12.33 -6.49
CA ASP A 135 -16.75 13.47 -6.24
C ASP A 135 -15.49 13.13 -5.41
N ASP A 136 -14.97 11.89 -5.56
CA ASP A 136 -13.76 11.39 -4.91
C ASP A 136 -13.79 11.43 -3.37
N VAL A 137 -14.98 11.51 -2.78
CA VAL A 137 -15.17 11.46 -1.34
C VAL A 137 -15.08 10.03 -0.87
N ALA A 138 -14.00 9.69 -0.16
CA ALA A 138 -13.87 8.39 0.47
C ALA A 138 -14.41 8.41 1.91
N GLN A 139 -15.10 7.35 2.29
CA GLN A 139 -15.58 7.15 3.65
C GLN A 139 -15.02 5.87 4.25
N ILE A 140 -14.67 5.94 5.52
CA ILE A 140 -14.36 4.79 6.34
C ILE A 140 -15.47 4.60 7.37
N ARG A 141 -15.97 3.38 7.47
CA ARG A 141 -17.05 3.00 8.38
C ARG A 141 -16.65 1.80 9.19
N PHE A 142 -16.94 1.82 10.47
CA PHE A 142 -16.74 0.72 11.40
C PHE A 142 -18.09 0.09 11.75
N ARG A 143 -18.13 -1.25 11.78
CA ARG A 143 -19.29 -1.99 12.31
C ARG A 143 -19.01 -2.38 13.75
N ASN A 144 -19.81 -1.84 14.66
CA ASN A 144 -19.76 -2.14 16.09
C ASN A 144 -21.14 -2.63 16.52
N ASP A 145 -21.23 -3.79 17.14
CA ASP A 145 -22.49 -4.41 17.58
C ASP A 145 -23.57 -4.45 16.48
N GLY A 146 -23.15 -4.80 15.26
CA GLY A 146 -24.01 -4.88 14.08
C GLY A 146 -24.32 -3.54 13.40
N ILE A 147 -24.01 -2.41 14.02
CA ILE A 147 -24.34 -1.07 13.51
C ILE A 147 -23.13 -0.45 12.81
N MET A 148 -23.34 0.05 11.58
CA MET A 148 -22.32 0.76 10.80
C MET A 148 -22.27 2.23 11.22
N LYS A 149 -21.09 2.72 11.61
CA LYS A 149 -20.84 4.12 11.97
C LYS A 149 -19.73 4.72 11.11
N ILE A 150 -19.95 5.91 10.58
CA ILE A 150 -18.94 6.66 9.83
C ILE A 150 -17.89 7.16 10.81
N GLN A 151 -16.62 6.99 10.43
CA GLN A 151 -15.47 7.53 11.16
C GLN A 151 -15.03 8.84 10.49
N GLU A 152 -15.65 9.95 10.87
CA GLU A 152 -15.50 11.25 10.19
C GLU A 152 -14.04 11.71 10.05
N ARG A 153 -13.28 11.66 11.16
CA ARG A 153 -11.88 12.07 11.19
C ARG A 153 -11.02 11.22 10.26
N LEU A 154 -11.19 9.89 10.28
CA LEU A 154 -10.45 8.98 9.43
C LEU A 154 -10.89 9.11 7.97
N SER A 155 -12.19 9.33 7.71
CA SER A 155 -12.75 9.54 6.37
C SER A 155 -12.14 10.75 5.68
N LYS A 156 -11.96 11.86 6.39
CA LYS A 156 -11.33 13.06 5.85
C LYS A 156 -9.91 12.80 5.38
N THR A 157 -9.13 12.06 6.16
CA THR A 157 -7.77 11.69 5.81
C THR A 157 -7.73 10.67 4.66
N VAL A 158 -8.62 9.66 4.69
CA VAL A 158 -8.75 8.67 3.61
C VAL A 158 -9.10 9.35 2.29
N SER A 159 -10.03 10.32 2.27
CA SER A 159 -10.39 11.06 1.04
C SER A 159 -9.19 11.77 0.42
N GLN A 160 -8.32 12.34 1.24
CA GLN A 160 -7.11 13.04 0.75
C GLN A 160 -6.03 12.08 0.25
N HIS A 161 -5.97 10.87 0.80
CA HIS A 161 -4.90 9.90 0.57
C HIS A 161 -5.43 8.51 0.16
N TYR A 162 -6.56 8.47 -0.55
CA TYR A 162 -7.25 7.22 -0.86
C TYR A 162 -6.36 6.20 -1.59
N ILE A 163 -5.72 6.60 -2.70
CA ILE A 163 -4.88 5.69 -3.50
C ILE A 163 -3.69 5.14 -2.69
N PRO A 164 -2.89 5.95 -1.96
CA PRO A 164 -1.85 5.44 -1.07
C PRO A 164 -2.36 4.48 0.01
N VAL A 165 -3.52 4.76 0.62
CA VAL A 165 -4.13 3.88 1.64
C VAL A 165 -4.52 2.52 1.03
N VAL A 166 -5.21 2.52 -0.12
CA VAL A 166 -5.57 1.29 -0.84
C VAL A 166 -4.34 0.49 -1.23
N THR A 167 -3.31 1.16 -1.77
CA THR A 167 -2.05 0.51 -2.14
C THR A 167 -1.38 -0.16 -0.93
N ARG A 168 -1.33 0.53 0.21
CA ARG A 168 -0.76 -0.02 1.45
C ARG A 168 -1.54 -1.24 1.93
N LEU A 169 -2.86 -1.18 1.92
CA LEU A 169 -3.73 -2.29 2.32
C LEU A 169 -3.59 -3.50 1.38
N LYS A 170 -3.51 -3.30 0.06
CA LYS A 170 -3.24 -4.37 -0.91
C LYS A 170 -1.89 -5.05 -0.66
N ILE A 171 -0.84 -4.28 -0.39
CA ILE A 171 0.49 -4.82 -0.05
C ILE A 171 0.41 -5.69 1.20
N MET A 172 -0.25 -5.20 2.26
CA MET A 172 -0.42 -5.95 3.51
C MET A 172 -1.21 -7.24 3.31
N ALA A 173 -2.21 -7.23 2.43
CA ALA A 173 -3.07 -8.37 2.13
C ALA A 173 -2.48 -9.35 1.09
N GLY A 174 -1.31 -9.06 0.52
CA GLY A 174 -0.71 -9.87 -0.54
C GLY A 174 -1.41 -9.79 -1.89
N CYS A 175 -2.22 -8.75 -2.12
CA CYS A 175 -2.96 -8.52 -3.36
C CYS A 175 -2.12 -7.83 -4.43
N ASP A 176 -2.53 -7.96 -5.70
CA ASP A 176 -1.91 -7.25 -6.82
C ASP A 176 -2.30 -5.76 -6.78
N ILE A 177 -1.30 -4.90 -6.57
CA ILE A 177 -1.49 -3.44 -6.53
C ILE A 177 -1.76 -2.82 -7.91
N SER A 178 -1.41 -3.51 -8.98
CA SER A 178 -1.59 -3.01 -10.36
C SER A 178 -2.97 -3.35 -10.91
N GLU A 179 -3.64 -4.36 -10.38
CA GLU A 179 -4.99 -4.75 -10.81
C GLU A 179 -6.05 -4.03 -9.94
N SER A 180 -6.92 -3.27 -10.59
CA SER A 180 -8.01 -2.52 -9.94
C SER A 180 -9.39 -2.80 -10.56
N ARG A 181 -9.46 -3.70 -11.55
CA ARG A 181 -10.68 -4.01 -12.29
C ARG A 181 -11.32 -5.33 -11.87
N LEU A 182 -10.57 -6.18 -11.17
CA LEU A 182 -11.02 -7.48 -10.71
C LEU A 182 -11.11 -7.51 -9.19
N PRO A 183 -12.09 -8.22 -8.61
CA PRO A 183 -12.13 -8.48 -7.19
C PRO A 183 -10.88 -9.24 -6.73
N GLN A 184 -10.39 -8.94 -5.53
CA GLN A 184 -9.28 -9.65 -4.92
C GLN A 184 -9.57 -9.91 -3.45
N ASP A 185 -9.10 -11.05 -2.96
CA ASP A 185 -9.17 -11.46 -1.56
C ASP A 185 -7.77 -11.63 -0.99
N GLY A 186 -7.63 -11.40 0.30
CA GLY A 186 -6.35 -11.55 0.99
C GLY A 186 -6.54 -11.67 2.50
N ALA A 187 -5.42 -11.77 3.19
CA ALA A 187 -5.38 -11.80 4.65
C ALA A 187 -4.30 -10.87 5.17
N ILE A 188 -4.59 -10.19 6.27
CA ILE A 188 -3.66 -9.31 6.96
C ILE A 188 -3.58 -9.79 8.41
N THR A 189 -2.39 -9.85 8.99
CA THR A 189 -2.22 -10.07 10.43
C THR A 189 -1.78 -8.76 11.06
N VAL A 190 -2.50 -8.29 12.07
CA VAL A 190 -2.21 -7.06 12.81
C VAL A 190 -2.04 -7.37 14.30
N LYS A 191 -1.17 -6.62 14.97
CA LYS A 191 -0.99 -6.74 16.42
C LYS A 191 -1.95 -5.83 17.17
N ASP A 192 -2.75 -6.40 18.06
CA ASP A 192 -3.62 -5.65 18.97
C ASP A 192 -2.80 -5.11 20.16
N GLN A 193 -2.37 -3.85 20.04
CA GLN A 193 -1.58 -3.19 21.09
C GLN A 193 -2.39 -2.97 22.37
N SER A 194 -3.72 -2.87 22.28
CA SER A 194 -4.60 -2.69 23.42
C SER A 194 -4.77 -3.98 24.24
N ASN A 195 -4.45 -5.13 23.66
CA ASN A 195 -4.59 -6.45 24.27
C ASN A 195 -3.23 -7.21 24.29
N GLY A 196 -2.17 -6.54 24.74
CA GLY A 196 -0.86 -7.17 24.95
C GLY A 196 -0.12 -7.58 23.67
N GLY A 197 -0.48 -7.04 22.50
CA GLY A 197 0.19 -7.32 21.24
C GLY A 197 -0.18 -8.67 20.59
N ILE A 198 -1.35 -9.20 20.94
CA ILE A 198 -1.89 -10.43 20.36
C ILE A 198 -2.11 -10.21 18.85
N ASP A 199 -1.76 -11.22 18.07
CA ASP A 199 -2.00 -11.20 16.63
C ASP A 199 -3.50 -11.41 16.35
N VAL A 200 -4.07 -10.53 15.52
CA VAL A 200 -5.44 -10.58 15.05
C VAL A 200 -5.44 -10.76 13.54
N ASP A 201 -6.07 -11.82 13.07
CA ASP A 201 -6.24 -12.05 11.66
C ASP A 201 -7.38 -11.20 11.10
N VAL A 202 -7.15 -10.61 9.93
CA VAL A 202 -8.10 -9.77 9.23
C VAL A 202 -8.32 -10.34 7.84
N ARG A 203 -9.54 -10.74 7.53
CA ARG A 203 -9.93 -11.07 6.16
C ARG A 203 -10.08 -9.80 5.36
N PHE A 204 -9.41 -9.71 4.25
CA PHE A 204 -9.39 -8.57 3.34
C PHE A 204 -10.10 -8.95 2.04
N ASN A 205 -11.03 -8.12 1.62
CA ASN A 205 -11.68 -8.21 0.32
C ASN A 205 -11.72 -6.83 -0.33
N ILE A 206 -11.38 -6.76 -1.61
CA ILE A 206 -11.44 -5.54 -2.40
C ILE A 206 -12.18 -5.80 -3.71
N VAL A 207 -13.13 -4.95 -4.02
CA VAL A 207 -13.95 -5.05 -5.23
C VAL A 207 -13.99 -3.73 -5.99
N PRO A 208 -13.93 -3.75 -7.34
CA PRO A 208 -14.08 -2.54 -8.14
C PRO A 208 -15.50 -2.01 -8.04
N THR A 209 -15.63 -0.69 -8.01
CA THR A 209 -16.90 0.03 -8.09
C THR A 209 -16.81 1.13 -9.14
N LYS A 210 -17.92 1.82 -9.40
CA LYS A 210 -17.97 2.92 -10.37
C LYS A 210 -17.01 4.07 -10.04
N PHE A 211 -16.73 4.32 -8.74
CA PHE A 211 -15.96 5.48 -8.29
C PHE A 211 -14.58 5.13 -7.74
N GLY A 212 -14.23 3.86 -7.71
CA GLY A 212 -12.96 3.36 -7.17
C GLY A 212 -13.12 1.95 -6.65
N GLU A 213 -12.25 1.51 -5.78
CA GLU A 213 -12.31 0.18 -5.18
C GLU A 213 -12.96 0.27 -3.78
N ARG A 214 -13.88 -0.65 -3.49
CA ARG A 214 -14.42 -0.82 -2.14
C ARG A 214 -13.61 -1.87 -1.41
N ILE A 215 -13.19 -1.55 -0.20
CA ILE A 215 -12.48 -2.47 0.70
C ILE A 215 -13.40 -2.84 1.85
N VAL A 216 -13.45 -4.14 2.15
CA VAL A 216 -14.10 -4.69 3.34
C VAL A 216 -13.08 -5.54 4.08
N MET A 217 -12.87 -5.25 5.36
CA MET A 217 -11.97 -5.97 6.23
C MET A 217 -12.74 -6.49 7.44
N ARG A 218 -12.71 -7.81 7.66
CA ARG A 218 -13.30 -8.45 8.83
C ARG A 218 -12.23 -8.83 9.83
N LEU A 219 -12.33 -8.31 11.03
CA LEU A 219 -11.41 -8.63 12.12
C LEU A 219 -11.84 -9.93 12.78
N LEU A 220 -10.99 -10.96 12.70
CA LEU A 220 -11.20 -12.27 13.31
C LEU A 220 -10.56 -12.27 14.69
N ARG A 221 -11.26 -11.69 15.67
CA ARG A 221 -10.80 -11.77 17.06
C ARG A 221 -10.96 -13.20 17.54
N SER A 222 -9.94 -13.75 18.15
CA SER A 222 -10.11 -14.89 19.02
C SER A 222 -10.98 -14.40 20.19
N SER A 223 -12.30 -14.43 20.01
CA SER A 223 -13.20 -14.18 21.13
C SER A 223 -12.79 -15.12 22.24
N ASN A 224 -12.70 -14.62 23.48
CA ASN A 224 -12.61 -15.48 24.64
C ASN A 224 -13.64 -16.59 24.45
N VAL A 225 -13.17 -17.80 24.22
CA VAL A 225 -14.06 -18.95 24.13
C VAL A 225 -14.81 -18.97 25.43
N LEU A 226 -16.09 -18.60 25.38
CA LEU A 226 -16.93 -18.67 26.56
C LEU A 226 -16.89 -20.13 27.01
N GLY A 227 -16.44 -20.35 28.26
CA GLY A 227 -16.50 -21.69 28.82
C GLY A 227 -17.93 -22.23 28.76
N LEU A 228 -18.08 -23.55 28.65
CA LEU A 228 -19.38 -24.20 28.54
C LEU A 228 -20.37 -23.78 29.65
N ASP A 229 -19.82 -23.38 30.79
CA ASP A 229 -20.55 -22.82 31.93
C ASP A 229 -21.22 -21.46 31.65
N LYS A 230 -20.72 -20.71 30.64
CA LYS A 230 -21.19 -19.36 30.30
C LYS A 230 -22.11 -19.30 29.09
N ILE A 231 -22.26 -20.40 28.35
CA ILE A 231 -23.13 -20.45 27.16
C ILE A 231 -24.60 -20.82 27.46
N GLY A 232 -24.95 -20.88 28.74
CA GLY A 232 -26.35 -21.09 29.19
C GLY A 232 -26.83 -22.54 29.12
N ILE A 233 -25.92 -23.51 29.03
CA ILE A 233 -26.29 -24.93 29.15
C ILE A 233 -26.63 -25.22 30.58
N PRO A 234 -27.82 -25.87 30.90
CA PRO A 234 -28.16 -26.28 32.25
C PRO A 234 -27.08 -27.17 32.86
N SER A 235 -26.74 -26.92 34.11
CA SER A 235 -25.66 -27.63 34.81
C SER A 235 -25.85 -29.16 34.87
N VAL A 236 -27.08 -29.65 34.77
CA VAL A 236 -27.41 -31.10 34.69
C VAL A 236 -26.93 -31.74 33.40
N GLU A 237 -26.80 -30.98 32.29
CA GLU A 237 -26.31 -31.49 31.02
C GLU A 237 -24.80 -31.32 30.86
N LEU A 238 -24.17 -30.41 31.59
CA LEU A 238 -22.72 -30.24 31.64
C LEU A 238 -21.98 -31.35 32.39
N ALA A 239 -22.71 -32.13 33.25
CA ALA A 239 -22.17 -33.18 34.08
C ALA A 239 -22.21 -34.59 33.43
N LYS A 240 -22.69 -34.70 32.17
CA LYS A 240 -22.71 -35.92 31.37
C LYS A 240 -21.51 -35.94 30.40
#